data_1a7dab198db8a4c437e1883946a50a7c
#
_entry.id   1a7dab198db8a4c437e1883946a50a7c
#
_cell.length_a   1.000
_cell.length_b   1.000
_cell.length_c   1.000
_cell.angle_alpha   90.00
_cell.angle_beta   90.00
_cell.angle_gamma   90.00
#
_symmetry.space_group_name_H-M   'P 1'
#
loop_
_entity.id
_entity.type
_entity.pdbx_description
1 polymer ?
#
loop_
_entity_poly.entity_id
_entity_poly.type
_entity_poly.pdbx_seq_one_letter_code
_entity_poly.pdbx_strand_id
1 'polypeptide(L)'
;MALASGPARRVLARPWGLGLEGCGVPRRGAYEWGVRSTRKPEPPPLDRVYEIPGLEPITFAGKMHFMPGLARPVFPPWDPGWTHPKFRRLPPLQEHPLYKDEVCYIFHQRCRLLEGVKQALWLTKTKLIEGLPEKVLSLADNPRNHIENQDERVLNVISHARLWHSTEDIPKRETYCPVIVDSLIQLCKSQILKHPSLARRICAQKNMLSTTWKRGFREGYPYPCPHTLYLLESANLRAHRFQPDQLRAKMILFAFGNALAQARLLYGNDPKVLEQPVVVQSVGTDGRVFQFLVLQLNTTDLASEEGIKNLVWVDSDQLLYQHFWCLPVIKKKVVVEPVGPTGFQPETFRKFLALYLHGAV
;
A
#
# COMPACT_ATOMS: atom_id res chain seq x y z
N MET A 1 58.43 -15.48 -16.47
CA MET A 1 58.01 -16.28 -15.29
C MET A 1 56.50 -16.52 -15.42
N ALA A 2 56.16 -17.75 -15.73
CA ALA A 2 54.81 -18.19 -15.96
C ALA A 2 54.13 -18.50 -14.63
N LEU A 3 52.90 -18.02 -14.44
CA LEU A 3 52.04 -18.46 -13.36
C LEU A 3 50.86 -19.21 -13.94
N ALA A 4 50.79 -20.46 -13.52
CA ALA A 4 49.88 -21.48 -13.98
C ALA A 4 48.41 -21.20 -13.55
N SER A 5 47.50 -21.34 -14.48
CA SER A 5 46.04 -21.43 -14.27
C SER A 5 45.68 -22.82 -13.79
N GLY A 6 45.10 -22.92 -12.58
CA GLY A 6 44.52 -24.13 -12.05
C GLY A 6 43.04 -24.26 -12.45
N PRO A 7 42.53 -25.50 -12.66
CA PRO A 7 41.17 -25.72 -13.16
C PRO A 7 40.10 -25.58 -12.07
N ALA A 8 39.03 -24.90 -12.39
CA ALA A 8 37.84 -24.77 -11.57
C ALA A 8 37.16 -26.14 -11.37
N ARG A 9 37.08 -26.61 -10.12
CA ARG A 9 36.28 -27.76 -9.73
C ARG A 9 34.79 -27.48 -9.85
N ARG A 10 34.14 -28.13 -10.79
CA ARG A 10 32.69 -28.25 -10.83
C ARG A 10 32.22 -29.08 -9.63
N VAL A 11 31.51 -28.44 -8.71
CA VAL A 11 30.78 -29.16 -7.66
C VAL A 11 29.48 -29.67 -8.28
N LEU A 12 29.43 -31.00 -8.51
CA LEU A 12 28.21 -31.71 -8.87
C LEU A 12 27.34 -31.80 -7.62
N ALA A 13 26.24 -31.07 -7.60
CA ALA A 13 25.18 -31.21 -6.61
C ALA A 13 24.48 -32.57 -6.88
N ARG A 14 24.60 -33.48 -5.93
CA ARG A 14 23.82 -34.72 -5.92
C ARG A 14 22.36 -34.41 -5.63
N PRO A 15 21.41 -34.97 -6.40
CA PRO A 15 20.00 -34.86 -6.03
C PRO A 15 19.72 -35.81 -4.85
N TRP A 16 19.19 -35.25 -3.78
CA TRP A 16 18.64 -36.01 -2.66
C TRP A 16 17.31 -36.63 -3.11
N GLY A 17 17.37 -37.88 -3.53
CA GLY A 17 16.21 -38.73 -3.71
C GLY A 17 15.77 -39.27 -2.37
N LEU A 18 14.78 -38.68 -1.73
CA LEU A 18 14.01 -39.34 -0.69
C LEU A 18 12.85 -40.09 -1.38
N GLY A 19 13.00 -41.38 -1.50
CA GLY A 19 11.91 -42.28 -1.81
C GLY A 19 10.89 -42.28 -0.69
N LEU A 20 9.73 -41.79 -0.95
CA LEU A 20 8.51 -42.08 -0.20
C LEU A 20 7.63 -42.90 -1.13
N GLU A 21 7.83 -44.23 -1.06
CA GLU A 21 6.84 -45.21 -1.53
C GLU A 21 5.70 -45.24 -0.49
N GLY A 22 4.47 -45.05 -0.95
CA GLY A 22 3.28 -45.38 -0.20
C GLY A 22 2.45 -44.26 0.38
N CYS A 23 1.85 -43.43 -0.48
CA CYS A 23 0.53 -42.87 -0.28
C CYS A 23 0.00 -42.43 -1.64
N GLY A 24 -1.05 -43.08 -2.11
CA GLY A 24 -1.67 -42.84 -3.42
C GLY A 24 -2.44 -41.52 -3.52
N VAL A 25 -1.72 -40.43 -3.37
CA VAL A 25 -2.23 -39.09 -3.73
C VAL A 25 -1.73 -38.82 -5.14
N PRO A 26 -2.58 -38.61 -6.13
CA PRO A 26 -2.12 -38.29 -7.48
C PRO A 26 -1.30 -37.00 -7.40
N ARG A 27 -0.01 -37.09 -7.70
CA ARG A 27 0.86 -35.94 -7.87
C ARG A 27 0.29 -35.07 -8.99
N ARG A 28 -0.55 -34.12 -8.65
CA ARG A 28 -0.97 -33.11 -9.61
C ARG A 28 0.24 -32.29 -10.02
N GLY A 29 0.62 -32.39 -11.24
CA GLY A 29 0.84 -31.19 -11.94
C GLY A 29 2.21 -30.88 -12.48
N ALA A 30 3.31 -31.17 -11.90
CA ALA A 30 4.61 -30.81 -12.53
C ALA A 30 4.89 -31.64 -13.81
N TYR A 31 4.35 -32.82 -13.89
CA TYR A 31 4.54 -33.74 -15.03
C TYR A 31 3.66 -33.37 -16.24
N GLU A 32 2.44 -32.89 -16.01
CA GLU A 32 1.54 -32.54 -17.09
C GLU A 32 1.93 -31.22 -17.80
N TRP A 33 2.59 -30.31 -17.09
CA TRP A 33 3.08 -29.05 -17.69
C TRP A 33 4.28 -29.27 -18.61
N GLY A 34 5.19 -30.16 -18.28
CA GLY A 34 6.34 -30.46 -19.11
C GLY A 34 5.96 -31.16 -20.43
N VAL A 35 4.93 -31.96 -20.42
CA VAL A 35 4.45 -32.68 -21.62
C VAL A 35 3.64 -31.75 -22.54
N ARG A 36 2.92 -30.76 -21.98
CA ARG A 36 2.14 -29.79 -22.76
C ARG A 36 2.99 -28.73 -23.44
N SER A 37 4.18 -28.44 -22.95
CA SER A 37 5.06 -27.44 -23.56
C SER A 37 5.82 -27.96 -24.78
N THR A 38 5.98 -29.27 -24.91
CA THR A 38 6.79 -29.88 -25.98
C THR A 38 5.98 -30.33 -27.19
N ARG A 39 4.68 -30.47 -27.05
CA ARG A 39 3.79 -30.75 -28.18
C ARG A 39 2.69 -29.72 -28.22
N LYS A 40 2.88 -28.66 -29.00
CA LYS A 40 1.72 -27.95 -29.51
C LYS A 40 0.88 -28.99 -30.21
N PRO A 41 -0.38 -29.26 -29.77
CA PRO A 41 -1.26 -30.09 -30.54
C PRO A 41 -1.26 -29.51 -31.95
N GLU A 42 -0.94 -30.33 -32.97
CA GLU A 42 -1.16 -29.93 -34.33
C GLU A 42 -2.60 -29.37 -34.40
N PRO A 43 -2.78 -28.18 -34.97
CA PRO A 43 -4.14 -27.65 -35.13
C PRO A 43 -4.90 -28.78 -35.87
N PRO A 44 -6.08 -29.14 -35.39
CA PRO A 44 -6.88 -30.16 -36.06
C PRO A 44 -6.96 -29.76 -37.54
N PRO A 45 -6.85 -30.74 -38.47
CA PRO A 45 -6.88 -30.45 -39.87
C PRO A 45 -8.07 -29.52 -40.10
N LEU A 46 -7.84 -28.45 -40.86
CA LEU A 46 -8.86 -27.46 -41.19
C LEU A 46 -10.01 -28.19 -41.80
N ASP A 47 -10.98 -28.59 -41.01
CA ASP A 47 -12.21 -29.18 -41.53
C ASP A 47 -12.80 -28.19 -42.51
N ARG A 48 -13.20 -28.73 -43.67
CA ARG A 48 -13.73 -27.93 -44.75
C ARG A 48 -14.74 -26.89 -44.22
N VAL A 49 -14.38 -25.64 -44.34
CA VAL A 49 -15.31 -24.55 -44.00
C VAL A 49 -16.39 -24.59 -45.05
N TYR A 50 -17.56 -25.06 -44.71
CA TYR A 50 -18.71 -24.96 -45.58
C TYR A 50 -19.25 -23.52 -45.47
N GLU A 51 -19.04 -22.73 -46.51
CA GLU A 51 -19.76 -21.46 -46.64
C GLU A 51 -21.21 -21.78 -47.00
N ILE A 52 -22.10 -21.56 -46.06
CA ILE A 52 -23.54 -21.67 -46.31
C ILE A 52 -24.01 -20.32 -46.81
N PRO A 53 -24.46 -20.20 -48.06
CA PRO A 53 -24.95 -18.93 -48.58
C PRO A 53 -26.09 -18.38 -47.72
N GLY A 54 -25.98 -17.14 -47.29
CA GLY A 54 -26.99 -16.47 -46.48
C GLY A 54 -26.83 -16.60 -44.95
N LEU A 55 -25.79 -17.29 -44.44
CA LEU A 55 -25.46 -17.28 -43.03
C LEU A 55 -24.44 -16.18 -42.72
N GLU A 56 -24.84 -15.26 -41.88
CA GLU A 56 -23.90 -14.26 -41.40
C GLU A 56 -22.79 -14.87 -40.53
N PRO A 57 -21.55 -14.41 -40.65
CA PRO A 57 -20.47 -14.91 -39.80
C PRO A 57 -20.78 -14.67 -38.33
N ILE A 58 -20.53 -15.66 -37.48
CA ILE A 58 -20.76 -15.56 -36.04
C ILE A 58 -19.88 -14.44 -35.46
N THR A 59 -20.54 -13.42 -34.93
CA THR A 59 -19.86 -12.31 -34.23
C THR A 59 -19.23 -12.76 -32.91
N PHE A 60 -18.34 -11.94 -32.34
CA PHE A 60 -17.74 -12.23 -31.06
C PHE A 60 -18.79 -12.45 -29.94
N ALA A 61 -19.91 -11.75 -29.99
CA ALA A 61 -21.04 -11.93 -29.08
C ALA A 61 -21.69 -13.32 -29.20
N GLY A 62 -21.75 -13.86 -30.41
CA GLY A 62 -22.25 -15.20 -30.69
C GLY A 62 -21.30 -16.33 -30.33
N LYS A 63 -20.04 -16.03 -30.00
CA LYS A 63 -19.01 -17.02 -29.66
C LYS A 63 -19.35 -17.85 -28.43
N MET A 64 -20.08 -17.31 -27.48
CA MET A 64 -20.54 -18.02 -26.29
C MET A 64 -21.56 -19.12 -26.58
N HIS A 65 -22.21 -19.05 -27.72
CA HIS A 65 -23.21 -20.01 -28.21
C HIS A 65 -22.68 -20.88 -29.37
N PHE A 66 -21.36 -20.85 -29.57
CA PHE A 66 -20.74 -21.59 -30.67
C PHE A 66 -20.95 -23.11 -30.49
N MET A 67 -21.61 -23.72 -31.46
CA MET A 67 -21.72 -25.18 -31.56
C MET A 67 -20.61 -25.70 -32.44
N PRO A 68 -19.80 -26.69 -31.95
CA PRO A 68 -18.76 -27.28 -32.78
C PRO A 68 -19.31 -27.83 -34.09
N GLY A 69 -18.71 -27.46 -35.21
CA GLY A 69 -19.10 -27.95 -36.55
C GLY A 69 -20.11 -27.09 -37.33
N LEU A 70 -20.74 -26.04 -36.74
CA LEU A 70 -21.72 -25.21 -37.44
C LEU A 70 -21.09 -24.07 -38.24
N ALA A 71 -20.27 -23.24 -37.63
CA ALA A 71 -19.52 -22.20 -38.30
C ALA A 71 -18.33 -21.73 -37.50
N ARG A 72 -17.28 -21.26 -38.13
CA ARG A 72 -16.18 -20.58 -37.45
C ARG A 72 -16.39 -19.08 -37.45
N PRO A 73 -16.20 -18.39 -36.30
CA PRO A 73 -16.29 -16.96 -36.26
C PRO A 73 -15.19 -16.35 -37.13
N VAL A 74 -15.58 -15.49 -38.08
CA VAL A 74 -14.64 -14.69 -38.86
C VAL A 74 -14.43 -13.40 -38.07
N PHE A 75 -13.20 -13.17 -37.60
CA PHE A 75 -12.85 -11.92 -36.95
C PHE A 75 -12.32 -10.93 -37.98
N PRO A 76 -12.73 -9.67 -37.93
CA PRO A 76 -12.10 -8.65 -38.76
C PRO A 76 -10.60 -8.62 -38.44
N PRO A 77 -9.73 -8.31 -39.43
CA PRO A 77 -8.31 -8.17 -39.20
C PRO A 77 -8.07 -7.11 -38.09
N TRP A 78 -7.16 -7.42 -37.18
CA TRP A 78 -6.82 -6.48 -36.12
C TRP A 78 -6.17 -5.23 -36.72
N ASP A 79 -6.76 -4.07 -36.45
CA ASP A 79 -6.19 -2.78 -36.84
C ASP A 79 -5.32 -2.25 -35.69
N PRO A 80 -3.99 -2.12 -35.88
CA PRO A 80 -3.11 -1.56 -34.87
C PRO A 80 -3.44 -0.08 -34.56
N GLY A 81 -4.16 0.62 -35.40
CA GLY A 81 -4.67 1.97 -35.18
C GLY A 81 -5.95 2.03 -34.35
N TRP A 82 -6.61 0.89 -34.11
CA TRP A 82 -7.86 0.89 -33.36
C TRP A 82 -7.67 1.28 -31.91
N THR A 83 -8.41 2.28 -31.47
CA THR A 83 -8.45 2.70 -30.08
C THR A 83 -9.86 2.54 -29.52
N HIS A 84 -9.96 2.07 -28.29
CA HIS A 84 -11.26 1.91 -27.63
C HIS A 84 -12.04 3.24 -27.63
N PRO A 85 -13.35 3.27 -27.96
CA PRO A 85 -14.14 4.52 -28.05
C PRO A 85 -14.14 5.36 -26.76
N LYS A 86 -13.96 4.73 -25.62
CA LYS A 86 -13.82 5.41 -24.31
C LYS A 86 -12.38 5.80 -23.98
N PHE A 87 -11.42 5.50 -24.86
CA PHE A 87 -10.03 5.88 -24.66
C PHE A 87 -9.88 7.36 -24.98
N ARG A 88 -9.64 8.15 -23.94
CA ARG A 88 -9.27 9.55 -24.10
C ARG A 88 -7.77 9.64 -24.20
N ARG A 89 -7.24 10.11 -25.31
CA ARG A 89 -5.85 10.54 -25.37
C ARG A 89 -5.68 11.71 -24.40
N LEU A 90 -4.82 11.57 -23.44
CA LEU A 90 -4.43 12.70 -22.63
C LEU A 90 -3.66 13.67 -23.52
N PRO A 91 -3.91 14.99 -23.44
CA PRO A 91 -3.10 15.96 -24.13
C PRO A 91 -1.63 15.79 -23.72
N PRO A 92 -0.67 16.15 -24.57
CA PRO A 92 0.72 16.14 -24.22
C PRO A 92 0.96 16.97 -22.96
N LEU A 93 1.95 16.58 -22.17
CA LEU A 93 2.23 17.20 -20.86
C LEU A 93 2.40 18.72 -20.98
N GLN A 94 2.96 19.18 -22.10
CA GLN A 94 3.21 20.60 -22.42
C GLN A 94 1.92 21.44 -22.49
N GLU A 95 0.82 20.82 -22.89
CA GLU A 95 -0.49 21.51 -23.01
C GLU A 95 -1.23 21.59 -21.67
N HIS A 96 -0.71 20.97 -20.61
CA HIS A 96 -1.35 21.00 -19.31
C HIS A 96 -1.24 22.40 -18.69
N PRO A 97 -2.35 23.01 -18.19
CA PRO A 97 -2.35 24.39 -17.67
C PRO A 97 -1.41 24.61 -16.48
N LEU A 98 -1.01 23.54 -15.78
CA LEU A 98 -0.03 23.58 -14.69
C LEU A 98 1.38 23.22 -15.15
N TYR A 99 1.60 23.02 -16.46
CA TYR A 99 2.92 22.72 -16.98
C TYR A 99 3.82 23.95 -16.83
N LYS A 100 4.94 23.73 -16.19
CA LYS A 100 6.07 24.66 -16.18
C LYS A 100 7.26 23.93 -16.73
N ASP A 101 8.11 24.61 -17.50
CA ASP A 101 9.34 24.04 -18.06
C ASP A 101 10.43 23.92 -16.98
N GLU A 102 10.04 23.34 -15.85
CA GLU A 102 10.89 23.06 -14.70
C GLU A 102 11.00 21.55 -14.50
N VAL A 103 12.13 21.08 -14.00
CA VAL A 103 12.31 19.68 -13.66
C VAL A 103 11.29 19.29 -12.58
N CYS A 104 10.35 18.45 -12.95
CA CYS A 104 9.29 17.99 -12.07
C CYS A 104 9.47 16.51 -11.75
N TYR A 105 9.56 16.16 -10.47
CA TYR A 105 9.59 14.78 -10.03
C TYR A 105 8.17 14.30 -9.69
N ILE A 106 7.69 13.29 -10.43
CA ILE A 106 6.37 12.70 -10.18
C ILE A 106 6.56 11.39 -9.43
N PHE A 107 6.04 11.32 -8.19
CA PHE A 107 6.04 10.12 -7.39
C PHE A 107 4.73 9.36 -7.58
N HIS A 108 4.82 8.23 -8.28
CA HIS A 108 3.69 7.33 -8.43
C HIS A 108 3.51 6.47 -7.18
N GLN A 109 2.28 6.02 -6.92
CA GLN A 109 1.94 5.18 -5.76
C GLN A 109 2.82 3.91 -5.65
N ARG A 110 3.30 3.37 -6.77
CA ARG A 110 4.17 2.19 -6.84
C ARG A 110 5.65 2.52 -6.90
N CYS A 111 6.03 3.79 -6.93
CA CYS A 111 7.45 4.18 -6.92
C CYS A 111 8.12 3.70 -5.63
N ARG A 112 9.30 3.14 -5.79
CA ARG A 112 10.18 2.74 -4.70
C ARG A 112 11.46 3.54 -4.83
N LEU A 113 11.82 4.21 -3.75
CA LEU A 113 13.11 4.88 -3.68
C LEU A 113 14.20 3.83 -3.44
N LEU A 114 15.22 3.81 -4.29
CA LEU A 114 16.29 2.80 -4.22
C LEU A 114 17.10 2.91 -2.93
N GLU A 115 17.42 4.13 -2.51
CA GLU A 115 18.17 4.41 -1.29
C GLU A 115 17.26 4.68 -0.08
N GLY A 116 15.96 4.40 -0.20
CA GLY A 116 15.00 4.51 0.89
C GLY A 116 14.92 5.92 1.49
N VAL A 117 15.02 5.97 2.83
CA VAL A 117 14.88 7.22 3.59
C VAL A 117 15.94 8.25 3.22
N LYS A 118 17.20 7.86 2.98
CA LYS A 118 18.28 8.80 2.62
C LYS A 118 17.93 9.62 1.39
N GLN A 119 17.44 8.96 0.35
CA GLN A 119 17.01 9.62 -0.88
C GLN A 119 15.81 10.55 -0.65
N ALA A 120 14.86 10.15 0.19
CA ALA A 120 13.72 10.99 0.53
C ALA A 120 14.14 12.26 1.27
N LEU A 121 15.04 12.14 2.24
CA LEU A 121 15.57 13.29 3.00
C LEU A 121 16.32 14.27 2.11
N TRP A 122 17.14 13.76 1.20
CA TRP A 122 17.86 14.59 0.23
C TRP A 122 16.90 15.34 -0.70
N LEU A 123 15.94 14.63 -1.31
CA LEU A 123 14.95 15.23 -2.23
C LEU A 123 14.08 16.30 -1.59
N THR A 124 13.85 16.22 -0.29
CA THR A 124 12.97 17.14 0.44
C THR A 124 13.73 18.15 1.31
N LYS A 125 15.05 18.15 1.26
CA LYS A 125 15.94 18.97 2.12
C LYS A 125 15.56 18.85 3.59
N THR A 126 15.37 17.63 4.06
CA THR A 126 14.83 17.34 5.37
C THR A 126 15.86 16.71 6.29
N LYS A 127 15.89 17.15 7.55
CA LYS A 127 16.68 16.54 8.63
C LYS A 127 15.80 15.54 9.39
N LEU A 128 16.30 14.32 9.55
CA LEU A 128 15.64 13.26 10.34
C LEU A 128 15.91 13.45 11.83
N ILE A 129 14.86 13.27 12.61
CA ILE A 129 14.89 13.21 14.08
C ILE A 129 14.18 11.92 14.47
N GLU A 130 14.81 11.09 15.28
CA GLU A 130 14.20 9.85 15.76
C GLU A 130 13.16 10.12 16.85
N GLY A 131 12.07 9.34 16.84
CA GLY A 131 10.96 9.48 17.78
C GLY A 131 9.87 10.43 17.30
N LEU A 132 8.98 10.80 18.21
CA LEU A 132 7.89 11.77 17.97
C LEU A 132 8.14 13.07 18.71
N PRO A 133 7.56 14.21 18.25
CA PRO A 133 7.64 15.48 18.98
C PRO A 133 7.07 15.36 20.39
N GLU A 134 7.67 16.06 21.37
CA GLU A 134 7.26 16.05 22.78
C GLU A 134 5.76 16.37 22.97
N LYS A 135 5.22 17.28 22.15
CA LYS A 135 3.78 17.60 22.17
C LYS A 135 2.90 16.39 21.86
N VAL A 136 3.33 15.52 20.95
CA VAL A 136 2.58 14.30 20.61
C VAL A 136 2.75 13.24 21.72
N LEU A 137 3.96 13.11 22.26
CA LEU A 137 4.23 12.17 23.36
C LEU A 137 3.43 12.56 24.61
N SER A 138 3.38 13.84 24.96
CA SER A 138 2.59 14.32 26.10
C SER A 138 1.09 14.03 25.94
N LEU A 139 0.57 14.05 24.72
CA LEU A 139 -0.81 13.64 24.44
C LEU A 139 -1.00 12.13 24.59
N ALA A 140 0.01 11.32 24.23
CA ALA A 140 -0.04 9.87 24.37
C ALA A 140 -0.02 9.43 25.83
N ASP A 141 0.75 10.12 26.66
CA ASP A 141 0.93 9.79 28.08
C ASP A 141 -0.19 10.32 28.97
N ASN A 142 -0.99 11.27 28.48
CA ASN A 142 -2.06 11.87 29.27
C ASN A 142 -3.25 10.91 29.44
N PRO A 143 -3.55 10.43 30.67
CA PRO A 143 -4.64 9.49 30.92
C PRO A 143 -6.02 10.03 30.54
N ARG A 144 -6.21 11.34 30.55
CA ARG A 144 -7.51 11.99 30.17
C ARG A 144 -7.86 11.73 28.72
N ASN A 145 -6.85 11.53 27.86
CA ASN A 145 -7.02 11.27 26.45
C ASN A 145 -7.32 9.79 26.15
N HIS A 146 -7.10 8.89 27.11
CA HIS A 146 -7.32 7.47 26.90
C HIS A 146 -8.83 7.14 26.75
N ILE A 147 -9.10 6.13 25.95
CA ILE A 147 -10.44 5.59 25.73
C ILE A 147 -10.75 4.62 26.88
N GLU A 148 -11.98 4.62 27.35
CA GLU A 148 -12.43 3.64 28.33
C GLU A 148 -12.30 2.20 27.76
N ASN A 149 -11.73 1.30 28.54
CA ASN A 149 -11.41 -0.08 28.14
C ASN A 149 -10.62 -0.16 26.82
N GLN A 150 -9.67 0.77 26.65
CA GLN A 150 -8.93 0.97 25.42
C GLN A 150 -8.31 -0.31 24.88
N ASP A 151 -7.59 -1.02 25.73
CA ASP A 151 -6.80 -2.20 25.34
C ASP A 151 -7.72 -3.35 24.87
N GLU A 152 -8.81 -3.58 25.58
CA GLU A 152 -9.81 -4.57 25.20
C GLU A 152 -10.47 -4.21 23.86
N ARG A 153 -10.82 -2.95 23.67
CA ARG A 153 -11.41 -2.48 22.41
C ARG A 153 -10.46 -2.63 21.23
N VAL A 154 -9.16 -2.35 21.42
CA VAL A 154 -8.16 -2.55 20.37
C VAL A 154 -7.95 -4.03 20.08
N LEU A 155 -7.90 -4.89 21.08
CA LEU A 155 -7.85 -6.34 20.91
C LEU A 155 -9.09 -6.86 20.14
N ASN A 156 -10.27 -6.34 20.43
CA ASN A 156 -11.47 -6.66 19.69
C ASN A 156 -11.40 -6.21 18.22
N VAL A 157 -10.84 -5.03 17.94
CA VAL A 157 -10.60 -4.56 16.57
C VAL A 157 -9.69 -5.52 15.81
N ILE A 158 -8.57 -5.93 16.43
CA ILE A 158 -7.62 -6.86 15.80
C ILE A 158 -8.32 -8.19 15.52
N SER A 159 -9.04 -8.73 16.52
CA SER A 159 -9.74 -10.00 16.40
C SER A 159 -10.83 -9.96 15.33
N HIS A 160 -11.62 -8.90 15.30
CA HIS A 160 -12.66 -8.71 14.29
C HIS A 160 -12.07 -8.67 12.87
N ALA A 161 -10.99 -7.91 12.67
CA ALA A 161 -10.36 -7.80 11.36
C ALA A 161 -9.73 -9.12 10.88
N ARG A 162 -9.26 -9.96 11.81
CA ARG A 162 -8.54 -11.18 11.51
C ARG A 162 -9.41 -12.43 11.44
N LEU A 163 -10.55 -12.46 12.14
CA LEU A 163 -11.44 -13.61 12.23
C LEU A 163 -12.73 -13.48 11.42
N TRP A 164 -13.20 -12.24 11.19
CA TRP A 164 -14.55 -12.01 10.66
C TRP A 164 -14.76 -12.47 9.22
N HIS A 165 -13.72 -12.50 8.40
CA HIS A 165 -13.91 -12.59 6.95
C HIS A 165 -14.01 -14.00 6.39
N SER A 166 -13.75 -15.04 7.15
CA SER A 166 -13.93 -16.41 6.63
C SER A 166 -13.80 -17.48 7.69
N THR A 167 -14.67 -18.44 7.66
CA THR A 167 -14.55 -19.69 8.41
C THR A 167 -13.55 -20.65 7.77
N GLU A 168 -13.18 -20.44 6.50
CA GLU A 168 -12.36 -21.36 5.72
C GLU A 168 -10.98 -20.81 5.36
N ASP A 169 -10.87 -19.51 5.09
CA ASP A 169 -9.62 -18.88 4.64
C ASP A 169 -9.05 -17.89 5.65
N ILE A 170 -7.73 -17.95 5.85
CA ILE A 170 -7.00 -16.94 6.64
C ILE A 170 -7.09 -15.58 5.95
N PRO A 171 -7.56 -14.52 6.61
CA PRO A 171 -7.69 -13.20 6.01
C PRO A 171 -6.37 -12.69 5.45
N LYS A 172 -6.38 -12.28 4.20
CA LYS A 172 -5.21 -11.72 3.51
C LYS A 172 -4.92 -10.30 3.99
N ARG A 173 -3.68 -9.85 3.84
CA ARG A 173 -3.28 -8.50 4.26
C ARG A 173 -4.11 -7.39 3.60
N GLU A 174 -4.45 -7.56 2.33
CA GLU A 174 -5.33 -6.62 1.60
C GLU A 174 -6.68 -6.41 2.29
N THR A 175 -7.19 -7.44 2.94
CA THR A 175 -8.49 -7.42 3.61
C THR A 175 -8.37 -6.86 5.02
N TYR A 176 -7.49 -7.44 5.87
CA TYR A 176 -7.46 -7.06 7.28
C TYR A 176 -6.79 -5.72 7.57
N CYS A 177 -5.78 -5.33 6.79
CA CYS A 177 -5.04 -4.10 7.06
C CYS A 177 -5.91 -2.84 6.99
N PRO A 178 -6.73 -2.61 5.95
CA PRO A 178 -7.67 -1.49 5.93
C PRO A 178 -8.70 -1.56 7.07
N VAL A 179 -9.24 -2.75 7.36
CA VAL A 179 -10.25 -2.93 8.41
C VAL A 179 -9.70 -2.56 9.79
N ILE A 180 -8.45 -2.95 10.10
CA ILE A 180 -7.80 -2.55 11.36
C ILE A 180 -7.71 -1.03 11.45
N VAL A 181 -7.17 -0.38 10.42
CA VAL A 181 -6.95 1.08 10.44
C VAL A 181 -8.29 1.83 10.53
N ASP A 182 -9.29 1.43 9.75
CA ASP A 182 -10.61 2.03 9.80
C ASP A 182 -11.25 1.90 11.18
N SER A 183 -11.16 0.72 11.77
CA SER A 183 -11.73 0.46 13.10
C SER A 183 -10.97 1.22 14.20
N LEU A 184 -9.63 1.34 14.13
CA LEU A 184 -8.86 2.17 15.04
C LEU A 184 -9.24 3.65 14.92
N ILE A 185 -9.45 4.16 13.70
CA ILE A 185 -9.94 5.52 13.48
C ILE A 185 -11.35 5.70 14.07
N GLN A 186 -12.22 4.69 13.92
CA GLN A 186 -13.55 4.74 14.55
C GLN A 186 -13.47 4.79 16.08
N LEU A 187 -12.54 4.04 16.69
CA LEU A 187 -12.29 4.15 18.13
C LEU A 187 -11.84 5.57 18.52
N CYS A 188 -10.92 6.15 17.75
CA CYS A 188 -10.47 7.52 18.00
C CYS A 188 -11.60 8.56 17.89
N LYS A 189 -12.59 8.34 17.01
CA LYS A 189 -13.76 9.22 16.87
C LYS A 189 -14.61 9.26 18.13
N SER A 190 -14.57 8.25 19.00
CA SER A 190 -15.27 8.29 20.29
C SER A 190 -14.80 9.44 21.19
N GLN A 191 -13.60 9.95 20.97
CA GLN A 191 -13.04 11.09 21.70
C GLN A 191 -13.72 12.44 21.37
N ILE A 192 -14.61 12.48 20.38
CA ILE A 192 -15.37 13.70 20.03
C ILE A 192 -16.18 14.21 21.22
N LEU A 193 -16.64 13.31 22.10
CA LEU A 193 -17.39 13.67 23.29
C LEU A 193 -16.53 14.49 24.29
N LYS A 194 -15.23 14.17 24.37
CA LYS A 194 -14.27 14.89 25.22
C LYS A 194 -13.69 16.12 24.53
N HIS A 195 -13.55 16.06 23.20
CA HIS A 195 -12.93 17.11 22.38
C HIS A 195 -13.84 17.48 21.20
N PRO A 196 -14.82 18.37 21.38
CA PRO A 196 -15.79 18.74 20.33
C PRO A 196 -15.14 19.32 19.04
N SER A 197 -13.94 19.89 19.15
CA SER A 197 -13.14 20.35 18.00
C SER A 197 -12.85 19.27 16.96
N LEU A 198 -12.84 18.00 17.38
CA LEU A 198 -12.69 16.84 16.48
C LEU A 198 -13.88 16.68 15.52
N ALA A 199 -15.05 17.24 15.81
CA ALA A 199 -16.21 17.15 14.92
C ALA A 199 -15.90 17.67 13.51
N ARG A 200 -15.15 18.77 13.43
CA ARG A 200 -14.73 19.37 12.16
C ARG A 200 -13.81 18.43 11.35
N ARG A 201 -12.99 17.63 12.01
CA ARG A 201 -12.04 16.70 11.38
C ARG A 201 -12.71 15.45 10.84
N ILE A 202 -13.76 14.94 11.50
CA ILE A 202 -14.48 13.76 11.06
C ILE A 202 -15.03 13.95 9.64
N CYS A 203 -15.53 15.14 9.34
CA CYS A 203 -16.01 15.47 8.00
C CYS A 203 -14.89 15.44 6.95
N ALA A 204 -13.67 15.86 7.33
CA ALA A 204 -12.51 15.85 6.44
C ALA A 204 -11.99 14.43 6.17
N GLN A 205 -12.02 13.54 7.16
CA GLN A 205 -11.46 12.19 7.07
C GLN A 205 -12.22 11.23 6.12
N LYS A 206 -13.52 11.41 5.93
CA LYS A 206 -14.30 10.56 5.00
C LYS A 206 -13.73 10.46 3.59
N ASN A 207 -12.93 11.43 3.18
CA ASN A 207 -12.32 11.49 1.85
C ASN A 207 -10.87 10.97 1.80
N MET A 208 -10.24 10.68 2.95
CA MET A 208 -8.82 10.31 3.02
C MET A 208 -8.56 8.82 2.88
N LEU A 209 -9.53 7.99 3.19
CA LEU A 209 -9.46 6.54 2.99
C LEU A 209 -9.74 6.10 1.54
N SER A 210 -10.17 7.05 0.72
CA SER A 210 -10.26 6.82 -0.72
C SER A 210 -8.86 6.62 -1.28
N THR A 211 -8.56 5.40 -1.70
CA THR A 211 -7.34 4.98 -2.39
C THR A 211 -7.08 5.72 -3.71
N THR A 212 -7.95 6.63 -4.09
CA THR A 212 -7.85 7.43 -5.30
C THR A 212 -7.06 8.72 -5.04
N TRP A 213 -5.77 8.59 -5.00
CA TRP A 213 -4.78 9.68 -4.99
C TRP A 213 -4.84 10.60 -6.23
N LYS A 214 -5.88 10.50 -7.02
CA LYS A 214 -5.98 11.17 -8.33
C LYS A 214 -6.24 12.67 -8.26
N ARG A 215 -6.52 13.21 -7.09
CA ARG A 215 -6.82 14.65 -6.99
C ARG A 215 -6.18 15.18 -5.71
N GLY A 216 -5.34 16.16 -5.86
CA GLY A 216 -4.95 17.06 -4.79
C GLY A 216 -6.18 17.62 -4.07
N PHE A 217 -6.16 18.82 -3.64
CA PHE A 217 -7.29 19.42 -2.92
C PHE A 217 -8.56 19.42 -3.76
N ARG A 218 -9.68 19.08 -3.12
CA ARG A 218 -10.99 19.13 -3.75
C ARG A 218 -11.46 20.59 -3.70
N GLU A 219 -11.59 21.21 -4.86
CA GLU A 219 -12.11 22.57 -4.99
C GLU A 219 -13.48 22.68 -4.32
N GLY A 220 -13.69 23.78 -3.56
CA GLY A 220 -14.93 24.01 -2.82
C GLY A 220 -15.08 23.20 -1.52
N TYR A 221 -14.07 22.41 -1.11
CA TYR A 221 -14.12 21.70 0.14
C TYR A 221 -13.60 22.58 1.30
N PRO A 222 -14.33 22.69 2.43
CA PRO A 222 -13.96 23.63 3.51
C PRO A 222 -12.65 23.27 4.22
N TYR A 223 -12.19 22.03 4.09
CA TYR A 223 -10.94 21.55 4.67
C TYR A 223 -10.11 20.85 3.60
N PRO A 224 -9.40 21.60 2.76
CA PRO A 224 -8.65 21.02 1.63
C PRO A 224 -7.45 20.19 2.07
N CYS A 225 -6.86 20.50 3.23
CA CYS A 225 -5.64 19.84 3.70
C CYS A 225 -5.95 18.65 4.61
N PRO A 226 -5.37 17.48 4.37
CA PRO A 226 -5.53 16.35 5.25
C PRO A 226 -4.81 16.58 6.59
N HIS A 227 -5.45 16.17 7.69
CA HIS A 227 -4.83 16.22 9.00
C HIS A 227 -3.74 15.15 9.16
N THR A 228 -4.03 13.93 8.77
CA THR A 228 -3.13 12.78 8.87
C THR A 228 -3.23 11.94 7.61
N LEU A 229 -2.10 11.54 7.06
CA LEU A 229 -2.01 10.66 5.89
C LEU A 229 -1.85 9.22 6.34
N TYR A 230 -2.72 8.33 5.89
CA TYR A 230 -2.64 6.90 6.17
C TYR A 230 -2.14 6.16 4.93
N LEU A 231 -0.96 5.53 5.06
CA LEU A 231 -0.34 4.74 4.01
C LEU A 231 -0.39 3.25 4.39
N LEU A 232 -1.24 2.52 3.70
CA LEU A 232 -1.45 1.10 3.97
C LEU A 232 -0.55 0.24 3.08
N GLU A 233 0.28 -0.59 3.70
CA GLU A 233 1.05 -1.63 3.03
C GLU A 233 0.24 -2.93 3.06
N SER A 234 -0.73 -3.02 2.16
CA SER A 234 -1.67 -4.14 2.10
C SER A 234 -1.30 -5.24 1.11
N ALA A 235 -0.18 -5.12 0.39
CA ALA A 235 0.21 -6.07 -0.63
C ALA A 235 0.40 -7.49 -0.07
N ASN A 236 -0.23 -8.50 -0.70
CA ASN A 236 -0.09 -9.90 -0.32
C ASN A 236 1.21 -10.50 -0.85
N LEU A 237 1.56 -10.22 -2.11
CA LEU A 237 2.75 -10.75 -2.74
C LEU A 237 4.00 -10.02 -2.24
N ARG A 238 5.03 -10.80 -1.82
CA ARG A 238 6.31 -10.23 -1.35
C ARG A 238 6.95 -9.27 -2.36
N ALA A 239 6.86 -9.57 -3.64
CA ALA A 239 7.42 -8.73 -4.71
C ALA A 239 6.81 -7.32 -4.76
N HIS A 240 5.57 -7.16 -4.30
CA HIS A 240 4.86 -5.89 -4.29
C HIS A 240 4.92 -5.16 -2.95
N ARG A 241 5.43 -5.80 -1.90
CA ARG A 241 5.57 -5.19 -0.57
C ARG A 241 6.67 -4.14 -0.56
N PHE A 242 6.40 -3.05 0.11
CA PHE A 242 7.43 -2.09 0.47
C PHE A 242 8.24 -2.62 1.65
N GLN A 243 9.56 -2.49 1.56
CA GLN A 243 10.41 -2.67 2.74
C GLN A 243 10.10 -1.53 3.73
N PRO A 244 10.31 -1.72 5.05
CA PRO A 244 10.02 -0.69 6.04
C PRO A 244 10.68 0.65 5.72
N ASP A 245 11.92 0.63 5.26
CA ASP A 245 12.65 1.83 4.86
C ASP A 245 12.04 2.52 3.64
N GLN A 246 11.60 1.76 2.65
CA GLN A 246 10.90 2.29 1.47
C GLN A 246 9.51 2.85 1.83
N LEU A 247 8.83 2.25 2.80
CA LEU A 247 7.55 2.77 3.30
C LEU A 247 7.76 4.11 4.01
N ARG A 248 8.78 4.22 4.88
CA ARG A 248 9.15 5.47 5.55
C ARG A 248 9.52 6.55 4.53
N ALA A 249 10.33 6.21 3.54
CA ALA A 249 10.68 7.12 2.46
C ALA A 249 9.45 7.65 1.71
N LYS A 250 8.52 6.76 1.40
CA LYS A 250 7.25 7.11 0.78
C LYS A 250 6.42 8.03 1.68
N MET A 251 6.35 7.76 2.98
CA MET A 251 5.66 8.61 3.95
C MET A 251 6.23 10.03 3.95
N ILE A 252 7.57 10.17 3.96
CA ILE A 252 8.27 11.47 3.92
C ILE A 252 7.87 12.24 2.66
N LEU A 253 7.94 11.61 1.48
CA LEU A 253 7.64 12.27 0.21
C LEU A 253 6.17 12.70 0.12
N PHE A 254 5.24 11.86 0.55
CA PHE A 254 3.82 12.20 0.52
C PHE A 254 3.47 13.29 1.54
N ALA A 255 4.07 13.23 2.74
CA ALA A 255 3.91 14.28 3.74
C ALA A 255 4.47 15.61 3.23
N PHE A 256 5.65 15.59 2.62
CA PHE A 256 6.27 16.77 2.02
C PHE A 256 5.41 17.34 0.89
N GLY A 257 4.94 16.53 -0.05
CA GLY A 257 4.08 16.97 -1.14
C GLY A 257 2.78 17.63 -0.66
N ASN A 258 2.17 17.06 0.40
CA ASN A 258 0.99 17.66 1.03
C ASN A 258 1.32 18.97 1.76
N ALA A 259 2.44 19.03 2.50
CA ALA A 259 2.89 20.23 3.17
C ALA A 259 3.21 21.35 2.17
N LEU A 260 3.84 21.01 1.05
CA LEU A 260 4.15 21.94 -0.04
C LEU A 260 2.86 22.51 -0.67
N ALA A 261 1.88 21.63 -0.94
CA ALA A 261 0.61 22.06 -1.48
C ALA A 261 -0.14 22.99 -0.51
N GLN A 262 -0.10 22.68 0.79
CA GLN A 262 -0.68 23.51 1.83
C GLN A 262 0.04 24.86 1.95
N ALA A 263 1.36 24.88 1.88
CA ALA A 263 2.15 26.10 1.90
C ALA A 263 1.80 27.02 0.73
N ARG A 264 1.63 26.44 -0.47
CA ARG A 264 1.21 27.22 -1.65
C ARG A 264 -0.20 27.80 -1.53
N LEU A 265 -1.10 27.11 -0.87
CA LEU A 265 -2.45 27.66 -0.59
C LEU A 265 -2.42 28.81 0.42
N LEU A 266 -1.54 28.76 1.43
CA LEU A 266 -1.46 29.75 2.50
C LEU A 266 -0.63 30.97 2.11
N TYR A 267 0.49 30.77 1.41
CA TYR A 267 1.49 31.79 1.15
C TYR A 267 1.64 32.17 -0.33
N GLY A 268 0.86 31.51 -1.23
CA GLY A 268 0.95 31.77 -2.68
C GLY A 268 1.98 30.92 -3.40
N ASN A 269 2.28 31.32 -4.65
CA ASN A 269 3.09 30.50 -5.57
C ASN A 269 4.56 30.66 -5.31
N ASP A 270 5.25 30.21 -4.44
CA ASP A 270 6.70 30.19 -4.22
C ASP A 270 7.20 30.89 -2.95
N PRO A 271 6.65 30.52 -1.80
CA PRO A 271 7.18 30.98 -0.53
C PRO A 271 8.51 30.25 -0.28
N LYS A 272 9.66 30.96 -0.36
CA LYS A 272 10.96 30.32 -0.12
C LYS A 272 11.13 29.87 1.32
N VAL A 273 10.92 30.75 2.26
CA VAL A 273 10.95 30.48 3.70
C VAL A 273 9.59 30.80 4.27
N LEU A 274 9.03 29.88 5.03
CA LEU A 274 7.71 30.03 5.61
C LEU A 274 7.77 30.83 6.91
N GLU A 275 6.90 31.83 7.06
CA GLU A 275 6.76 32.60 8.32
C GLU A 275 6.28 31.68 9.46
N GLN A 276 5.33 30.81 9.15
CA GLN A 276 4.87 29.77 10.07
C GLN A 276 5.04 28.40 9.39
N PRO A 277 5.70 27.46 10.05
CA PRO A 277 5.92 26.13 9.49
C PRO A 277 4.62 25.37 9.30
N VAL A 278 4.54 24.61 8.21
CA VAL A 278 3.42 23.72 7.93
C VAL A 278 3.75 22.33 8.46
N VAL A 279 2.85 21.77 9.27
CA VAL A 279 3.03 20.45 9.88
C VAL A 279 2.05 19.46 9.26
N VAL A 280 2.57 18.32 8.79
CA VAL A 280 1.79 17.22 8.24
C VAL A 280 2.17 15.92 8.94
N GLN A 281 1.18 15.14 9.31
CA GLN A 281 1.37 13.85 9.98
C GLN A 281 1.08 12.71 9.03
N SER A 282 1.79 11.60 9.22
CA SER A 282 1.57 10.38 8.45
C SER A 282 1.70 9.13 9.32
N VAL A 283 0.85 8.15 9.05
CA VAL A 283 0.87 6.83 9.66
C VAL A 283 1.00 5.79 8.56
N GLY A 284 2.07 5.02 8.58
CA GLY A 284 2.28 3.90 7.67
C GLY A 284 2.11 2.59 8.42
N THR A 285 1.41 1.61 7.84
CA THR A 285 1.21 0.34 8.53
C THR A 285 0.90 -0.81 7.56
N ASP A 286 1.25 -2.00 7.97
CA ASP A 286 0.83 -3.27 7.38
C ASP A 286 -0.32 -3.95 8.16
N GLY A 287 -0.89 -3.24 9.13
CA GLY A 287 -1.90 -3.73 10.05
C GLY A 287 -1.33 -4.36 11.32
N ARG A 288 -0.02 -4.60 11.40
CA ARG A 288 0.67 -5.15 12.55
C ARG A 288 1.76 -4.23 13.09
N VAL A 289 2.58 -3.71 12.20
CA VAL A 289 3.65 -2.76 12.51
C VAL A 289 3.23 -1.39 12.03
N PHE A 290 3.43 -0.39 12.87
CA PHE A 290 3.11 0.99 12.59
C PHE A 290 4.39 1.82 12.48
N GLN A 291 4.37 2.76 11.58
CA GLN A 291 5.37 3.80 11.38
C GLN A 291 4.67 5.14 11.61
N PHE A 292 5.17 5.94 12.52
CA PHE A 292 4.62 7.26 12.79
C PHE A 292 5.56 8.33 12.29
N LEU A 293 5.02 9.35 11.67
CA LEU A 293 5.80 10.41 11.07
C LEU A 293 5.11 11.77 11.27
N VAL A 294 5.90 12.76 11.65
CA VAL A 294 5.51 14.18 11.67
C VAL A 294 6.52 14.94 10.86
N LEU A 295 6.07 15.64 9.83
CA LEU A 295 6.91 16.47 8.98
C LEU A 295 6.58 17.96 9.24
N GLN A 296 7.60 18.77 9.45
CA GLN A 296 7.54 20.22 9.55
C GLN A 296 8.23 20.85 8.35
N LEU A 297 7.47 21.50 7.51
CA LEU A 297 7.97 22.24 6.36
C LEU A 297 8.32 23.65 6.80
N ASN A 298 9.59 24.00 6.73
CA ASN A 298 10.12 25.34 7.04
C ASN A 298 10.48 26.12 5.78
N THR A 299 10.85 25.40 4.72
CA THR A 299 11.27 25.99 3.45
C THR A 299 10.79 25.17 2.26
N THR A 300 10.46 25.85 1.19
CA THR A 300 10.17 25.25 -0.11
C THR A 300 11.34 25.38 -1.08
N ASP A 301 12.40 26.11 -0.69
CA ASP A 301 13.63 26.23 -1.49
C ASP A 301 14.49 24.98 -1.35
N LEU A 302 14.50 24.21 -2.42
CA LEU A 302 15.26 22.96 -2.54
C LEU A 302 16.53 23.11 -3.40
N ALA A 303 16.82 24.32 -3.91
CA ALA A 303 17.90 24.56 -4.84
C ALA A 303 19.30 24.40 -4.20
N SER A 304 19.41 24.59 -2.89
CA SER A 304 20.67 24.46 -2.14
C SER A 304 20.47 23.56 -0.91
N GLU A 305 21.48 22.77 -0.59
CA GLU A 305 21.49 21.99 0.64
C GLU A 305 21.77 22.81 1.90
N GLU A 306 22.31 24.02 1.73
CA GLU A 306 22.64 24.93 2.83
C GLU A 306 21.40 25.69 3.34
N GLY A 307 21.52 26.25 4.56
CA GLY A 307 20.51 27.08 5.18
C GLY A 307 19.41 26.28 5.91
N ILE A 308 18.20 26.86 5.91
CA ILE A 308 17.05 26.31 6.66
C ILE A 308 16.65 24.97 6.07
N LYS A 309 16.52 23.96 6.95
CA LYS A 309 16.06 22.61 6.58
C LYS A 309 14.66 22.32 7.09
N ASN A 310 13.97 21.49 6.38
CA ASN A 310 12.75 20.87 6.87
C ASN A 310 13.08 19.84 7.94
N LEU A 311 12.14 19.52 8.80
CA LEU A 311 12.33 18.57 9.88
C LEU A 311 11.33 17.42 9.74
N VAL A 312 11.78 16.21 10.01
CA VAL A 312 10.90 15.05 10.08
C VAL A 312 11.24 14.21 11.32
N TRP A 313 10.23 13.99 12.13
CA TRP A 313 10.28 13.03 13.24
C TRP A 313 9.72 11.71 12.74
N VAL A 314 10.44 10.63 13.01
CA VAL A 314 10.02 9.29 12.62
C VAL A 314 10.16 8.35 13.80
N ASP A 315 9.07 7.78 14.23
CA ASP A 315 9.02 6.72 15.22
C ASP A 315 8.73 5.40 14.50
N SER A 316 9.78 4.61 14.36
CA SER A 316 9.83 3.46 13.48
C SER A 316 9.42 2.16 14.17
N ASP A 317 8.89 1.23 13.38
CA ASP A 317 8.71 -0.19 13.71
C ASP A 317 7.92 -0.43 15.01
N GLN A 318 6.91 0.40 15.26
CA GLN A 318 6.04 0.29 16.42
C GLN A 318 5.08 -0.89 16.25
N LEU A 319 5.30 -1.92 17.02
CA LEU A 319 4.51 -3.15 16.95
C LEU A 319 3.17 -2.97 17.68
N LEU A 320 2.05 -3.29 17.04
CA LEU A 320 0.75 -3.31 17.70
C LEU A 320 0.50 -4.66 18.38
N TYR A 321 0.84 -5.76 17.69
CA TYR A 321 0.80 -7.12 18.23
C TYR A 321 1.87 -7.98 17.54
N GLN A 322 2.37 -9.01 18.25
CA GLN A 322 3.44 -9.85 17.69
C GLN A 322 2.92 -10.85 16.68
N HIS A 323 1.89 -11.60 17.04
CA HIS A 323 1.34 -12.64 16.21
C HIS A 323 -0.17 -12.75 16.40
N PHE A 324 -0.86 -13.31 15.39
CA PHE A 324 -2.28 -13.61 15.47
C PHE A 324 -2.52 -15.07 15.08
N TRP A 325 -3.03 -15.84 16.02
CA TRP A 325 -3.38 -17.23 15.79
C TRP A 325 -4.83 -17.34 15.31
N CYS A 326 -5.02 -17.72 14.05
CA CYS A 326 -6.35 -17.95 13.48
C CYS A 326 -6.94 -19.31 13.92
N LEU A 327 -6.05 -20.26 14.26
CA LEU A 327 -6.40 -21.58 14.77
C LEU A 327 -5.55 -21.85 16.02
N PRO A 328 -6.10 -22.59 17.03
CA PRO A 328 -5.33 -22.91 18.22
C PRO A 328 -4.13 -23.83 17.85
N VAL A 329 -2.98 -23.53 18.42
CA VAL A 329 -1.81 -24.41 18.31
C VAL A 329 -1.90 -25.51 19.35
N ILE A 330 -2.01 -26.76 18.91
CA ILE A 330 -2.17 -27.92 19.78
C ILE A 330 -0.90 -28.76 19.73
N LYS A 331 -0.25 -28.99 20.89
CA LYS A 331 0.86 -29.94 21.03
C LYS A 331 0.47 -31.05 21.98
N LYS A 332 0.62 -32.32 21.52
CA LYS A 332 0.32 -33.52 22.32
C LYS A 332 -1.05 -33.45 23.05
N LYS A 333 -2.09 -33.00 22.35
CA LYS A 333 -3.46 -32.80 22.90
C LYS A 333 -3.59 -31.65 23.91
N VAL A 334 -2.58 -30.82 24.07
CA VAL A 334 -2.64 -29.64 24.93
C VAL A 334 -2.69 -28.40 24.04
N VAL A 335 -3.60 -27.49 24.31
CA VAL A 335 -3.63 -26.18 23.63
C VAL A 335 -2.50 -25.35 24.17
N VAL A 336 -1.55 -24.97 23.29
CA VAL A 336 -0.40 -24.16 23.67
C VAL A 336 -0.68 -22.69 23.47
N GLU A 337 -1.30 -22.37 22.32
CA GLU A 337 -1.66 -21.00 21.98
C GLU A 337 -3.14 -20.97 21.54
N PRO A 338 -3.97 -20.20 22.22
CA PRO A 338 -5.37 -20.02 21.83
C PRO A 338 -5.50 -19.17 20.55
N VAL A 339 -6.68 -19.15 19.97
CA VAL A 339 -7.04 -18.24 18.89
C VAL A 339 -7.01 -16.80 19.40
N GLY A 340 -6.36 -15.90 18.66
CA GLY A 340 -6.32 -14.48 18.99
C GLY A 340 -4.95 -13.82 18.81
N PRO A 341 -4.86 -12.53 19.16
CA PRO A 341 -3.61 -11.77 19.14
C PRO A 341 -2.73 -12.13 20.35
N THR A 342 -1.42 -12.21 20.12
CA THR A 342 -0.42 -12.37 21.17
C THR A 342 0.59 -11.24 21.13
N GLY A 343 1.16 -10.87 22.30
CA GLY A 343 2.16 -9.80 22.38
C GLY A 343 1.61 -8.43 22.01
N PHE A 344 0.42 -8.10 22.47
CA PHE A 344 -0.19 -6.80 22.27
C PHE A 344 0.63 -5.69 22.97
N GLN A 345 0.81 -4.57 22.25
CA GLN A 345 1.55 -3.40 22.70
C GLN A 345 0.63 -2.18 22.76
N PRO A 346 0.13 -1.78 23.93
CA PRO A 346 -0.80 -0.68 24.08
C PRO A 346 -0.20 0.69 23.70
N GLU A 347 1.10 0.85 23.86
CA GLU A 347 1.85 2.07 23.52
C GLU A 347 1.63 2.49 22.06
N THR A 348 1.61 1.52 21.15
CA THR A 348 1.43 1.79 19.72
C THR A 348 0.08 2.45 19.44
N PHE A 349 -0.98 1.99 20.12
CA PHE A 349 -2.28 2.63 19.94
C PHE A 349 -2.35 4.00 20.65
N ARG A 350 -1.67 4.19 21.79
CA ARG A 350 -1.60 5.50 22.46
C ARG A 350 -0.96 6.55 21.54
N LYS A 351 0.14 6.20 20.85
CA LYS A 351 0.78 7.07 19.86
C LYS A 351 -0.13 7.34 18.66
N PHE A 352 -0.86 6.34 18.17
CA PHE A 352 -1.85 6.50 17.11
C PHE A 352 -2.96 7.48 17.51
N LEU A 353 -3.50 7.33 18.71
CA LEU A 353 -4.52 8.22 19.27
C LEU A 353 -3.99 9.65 19.48
N ALA A 354 -2.75 9.78 19.97
CA ALA A 354 -2.11 11.07 20.15
C ALA A 354 -1.96 11.85 18.83
N LEU A 355 -1.54 11.18 17.75
CA LEU A 355 -1.51 11.79 16.43
C LEU A 355 -2.91 12.18 15.94
N TYR A 356 -3.92 11.39 16.27
CA TYR A 356 -5.31 11.72 15.93
C TYR A 356 -5.79 12.98 16.67
N LEU A 357 -5.40 13.15 17.92
CA LEU A 357 -5.76 14.29 18.78
C LEU A 357 -4.92 15.54 18.52
N HIS A 358 -3.70 15.38 18.04
CA HIS A 358 -2.75 16.49 17.87
C HIS A 358 -3.34 17.64 17.05
N GLY A 359 -3.27 18.85 17.60
CA GLY A 359 -3.84 20.08 17.03
C GLY A 359 -5.37 20.22 17.20
N ALA A 360 -6.04 19.29 17.93
CA ALA A 360 -7.42 19.46 18.37
C ALA A 360 -7.51 19.77 19.88
N VAL A 361 -6.43 19.47 20.59
CA VAL A 361 -6.27 19.66 22.03
C VAL A 361 -5.06 20.55 22.27
#